data_01a35a32738d5c85bd70119264adf751
#
_entry.id   01a35a32738d5c85bd70119264adf751
#
_cell.length_a   1.000
_cell.length_b   1.000
_cell.length_c   1.000
_cell.angle_alpha   90.00
_cell.angle_beta   90.00
_cell.angle_gamma   90.00
#
_symmetry.space_group_name_H-M   'P 1'
#
loop_
_entity.id
_entity.type
_entity.pdbx_description
1 polymer ?
#
loop_
_entity_poly.entity_id
_entity_poly.type
_entity_poly.pdbx_seq_one_letter_code
_entity_poly.pdbx_strand_id
1 'polypeptide(L)'
;MLYYYIRIVIHFGKDRRIRLMSVFFANDLQSMKDFAYRPHQLAILKREKPNDAHAFFSKLRSLSFGNIGEVSRTEAYEDIKFILEEDIPAPLQQDPFYKFWLEDMAQICAVFCDVEQSNLIRIWIGSKRGCRRYHVDNVPRRLLVTYDGRGTEWLPDTAADRDAFANGEPNENIVKDHAARQFMREWDISIFRGGTSGLLHRTPDDALNGGSILMRLDNMAFADSHNNSQ
;
A
#
# COMPACT_ATOMS: atom_id res chain seq x y z
N MET A 1 21.64 5.28 -35.74
CA MET A 1 21.40 4.15 -34.82
C MET A 1 19.89 3.98 -34.73
N LEU A 2 19.34 2.99 -35.48
CA LEU A 2 17.90 2.81 -35.65
C LEU A 2 17.34 2.04 -34.46
N TYR A 3 16.36 2.63 -33.74
CA TYR A 3 15.55 1.90 -32.77
C TYR A 3 14.45 1.12 -33.50
N TYR A 4 14.50 -0.18 -33.44
CA TYR A 4 13.43 -1.08 -33.90
C TYR A 4 12.27 -1.05 -32.90
N TYR A 5 11.14 -0.43 -33.30
CA TYR A 5 9.85 -0.64 -32.67
C TYR A 5 9.27 -1.95 -33.17
N ILE A 6 9.24 -2.99 -32.34
CA ILE A 6 8.46 -4.20 -32.63
C ILE A 6 6.99 -3.84 -32.37
N ARG A 7 6.26 -3.61 -33.45
CA ARG A 7 4.79 -3.52 -33.42
C ARG A 7 4.24 -4.93 -33.48
N ILE A 8 3.84 -5.49 -32.33
CA ILE A 8 3.02 -6.72 -32.32
C ILE A 8 1.60 -6.31 -32.64
N VAL A 9 1.15 -6.55 -33.86
CA VAL A 9 -0.25 -6.43 -34.27
C VAL A 9 -0.95 -7.73 -33.89
N ILE A 10 -1.68 -7.74 -32.77
CA ILE A 10 -2.54 -8.86 -32.40
C ILE A 10 -3.94 -8.57 -32.95
N HIS A 11 -4.44 -9.45 -33.82
CA HIS A 11 -5.82 -9.41 -34.32
C HIS A 11 -6.78 -9.74 -33.18
N PHE A 12 -7.63 -8.78 -32.78
CA PHE A 12 -8.63 -8.96 -31.75
C PHE A 12 -9.91 -9.57 -32.34
N GLY A 13 -10.19 -10.82 -32.00
CA GLY A 13 -11.55 -11.34 -31.98
C GLY A 13 -12.34 -10.68 -30.84
N LYS A 14 -13.61 -10.39 -31.06
CA LYS A 14 -14.51 -9.75 -30.11
C LYS A 14 -14.51 -10.48 -28.76
N ASP A 15 -14.39 -9.70 -27.67
CA ASP A 15 -14.72 -10.03 -26.28
C ASP A 15 -13.75 -10.98 -25.52
N ARG A 16 -12.53 -10.50 -25.28
CA ARG A 16 -11.79 -10.75 -24.03
C ARG A 16 -10.78 -9.61 -23.85
N ARG A 17 -11.12 -8.63 -23.00
CA ARG A 17 -10.09 -7.72 -22.46
C ARG A 17 -9.10 -8.58 -21.69
N ILE A 18 -7.97 -8.88 -22.30
CA ILE A 18 -6.81 -9.40 -21.58
C ILE A 18 -6.40 -8.26 -20.63
N ARG A 19 -6.88 -8.30 -19.40
CA ARG A 19 -6.31 -7.50 -18.32
C ARG A 19 -4.92 -8.09 -18.08
N LEU A 20 -3.93 -7.56 -18.77
CA LEU A 20 -2.54 -7.82 -18.42
C LEU A 20 -2.37 -7.25 -17.02
N MET A 21 -2.21 -8.14 -16.05
CA MET A 21 -1.74 -7.75 -14.74
C MET A 21 -0.38 -7.11 -14.92
N SER A 22 -0.31 -5.84 -14.63
CA SER A 22 0.91 -5.13 -14.80
C SER A 22 1.36 -4.53 -13.47
N VAL A 23 2.44 -5.12 -12.94
CA VAL A 23 3.17 -4.56 -11.82
C VAL A 23 4.28 -3.70 -12.38
N PHE A 24 4.31 -2.44 -11.96
CA PHE A 24 5.42 -1.53 -12.20
C PHE A 24 6.42 -1.67 -11.05
N PHE A 25 7.63 -2.10 -11.35
CA PHE A 25 8.72 -2.08 -10.38
C PHE A 25 9.49 -0.78 -10.53
N ALA A 26 9.44 0.06 -9.49
CA ALA A 26 10.21 1.28 -9.42
C ALA A 26 11.67 0.98 -9.03
N ASN A 27 12.61 1.77 -9.55
CA ASN A 27 14.03 1.62 -9.26
C ASN A 27 14.43 2.35 -7.96
N ASP A 28 13.72 3.44 -7.65
CA ASP A 28 13.94 4.28 -6.48
C ASP A 28 12.62 4.97 -6.08
N LEU A 29 12.65 5.67 -4.94
CA LEU A 29 11.47 6.36 -4.42
C LEU A 29 10.94 7.45 -5.38
N GLN A 30 11.83 8.14 -6.09
CA GLN A 30 11.40 9.20 -7.02
C GLN A 30 10.69 8.64 -8.25
N SER A 31 11.11 7.48 -8.75
CA SER A 31 10.48 6.82 -9.90
C SER A 31 9.09 6.26 -9.60
N MET A 32 8.68 6.16 -8.31
CA MET A 32 7.30 5.84 -7.94
C MET A 32 6.28 6.84 -8.52
N LYS A 33 6.68 8.09 -8.76
CA LYS A 33 5.84 9.14 -9.35
C LYS A 33 5.36 8.79 -10.76
N ASP A 34 6.14 8.01 -11.49
CA ASP A 34 5.79 7.57 -12.84
C ASP A 34 4.50 6.75 -12.86
N PHE A 35 4.16 6.09 -11.74
CA PHE A 35 2.96 5.27 -11.63
C PHE A 35 1.67 6.07 -11.91
N ALA A 36 1.64 7.36 -11.62
CA ALA A 36 0.50 8.23 -11.92
C ALA A 36 0.11 8.19 -13.41
N TYR A 37 1.08 8.03 -14.29
CA TYR A 37 0.94 8.07 -15.75
C TYR A 37 0.99 6.69 -16.42
N ARG A 38 1.10 5.60 -15.64
CA ARG A 38 1.21 4.24 -16.17
C ARG A 38 -0.12 3.48 -16.03
N PRO A 39 -0.43 2.55 -16.93
CA PRO A 39 -1.68 1.77 -16.88
C PRO A 39 -1.66 0.63 -15.85
N HIS A 40 -0.58 0.47 -15.09
CA HIS A 40 -0.38 -0.63 -14.15
C HIS A 40 -1.37 -0.57 -12.97
N GLN A 41 -1.72 -1.72 -12.42
CA GLN A 41 -2.61 -1.82 -11.26
C GLN A 41 -1.86 -1.67 -9.92
N LEU A 42 -0.57 -1.94 -9.94
CA LEU A 42 0.28 -1.95 -8.76
C LEU A 42 1.67 -1.39 -9.11
N ALA A 43 2.19 -0.51 -8.28
CA ALA A 43 3.60 -0.16 -8.26
C ALA A 43 4.27 -0.74 -7.02
N ILE A 44 5.50 -1.23 -7.16
CA ILE A 44 6.30 -1.75 -6.04
C ILE A 44 7.71 -1.17 -6.13
N LEU A 45 8.17 -0.56 -5.04
CA LEU A 45 9.57 -0.31 -4.78
C LEU A 45 10.04 -1.32 -3.72
N LYS A 46 10.91 -2.24 -4.14
CA LYS A 46 11.53 -3.19 -3.23
C LYS A 46 12.61 -2.51 -2.40
N ARG A 47 12.58 -2.72 -1.09
CA ARG A 47 13.57 -2.15 -0.17
C ARG A 47 14.08 -3.23 0.78
N GLU A 48 15.30 -3.05 1.24
CA GLU A 48 15.85 -3.90 2.30
C GLU A 48 15.40 -3.37 3.67
N LYS A 49 15.07 -4.30 4.56
CA LYS A 49 14.74 -3.98 5.96
C LYS A 49 16.02 -3.56 6.69
N PRO A 50 16.05 -2.39 7.35
CA PRO A 50 17.20 -1.99 8.15
C PRO A 50 17.50 -2.98 9.29
N ASN A 51 18.77 -3.19 9.61
CA ASN A 51 19.19 -4.18 10.60
C ASN A 51 18.57 -3.96 11.98
N ASP A 52 18.46 -2.70 12.40
CA ASP A 52 17.94 -2.34 13.74
C ASP A 52 16.41 -2.26 13.81
N ALA A 53 15.73 -2.41 12.68
CA ALA A 53 14.26 -2.30 12.59
C ALA A 53 13.56 -3.29 13.54
N HIS A 54 14.02 -4.54 13.60
CA HIS A 54 13.39 -5.57 14.42
C HIS A 54 13.39 -5.21 15.91
N ALA A 55 14.49 -4.70 16.43
CA ALA A 55 14.62 -4.34 17.85
C ALA A 55 13.65 -3.21 18.25
N PHE A 56 13.45 -2.22 17.35
CA PHE A 56 12.52 -1.13 17.53
C PHE A 56 11.07 -1.59 17.41
N PHE A 57 10.72 -2.22 16.29
CA PHE A 57 9.33 -2.59 16.00
C PHE A 57 8.79 -3.72 16.90
N SER A 58 9.62 -4.58 17.47
CA SER A 58 9.20 -5.57 18.45
C SER A 58 8.60 -4.92 19.71
N LYS A 59 9.15 -3.78 20.13
CA LYS A 59 8.62 -2.97 21.24
C LYS A 59 7.35 -2.22 20.81
N LEU A 60 7.37 -1.62 19.63
CA LEU A 60 6.25 -0.86 19.09
C LEU A 60 5.01 -1.73 18.84
N ARG A 61 5.19 -2.95 18.32
CA ARG A 61 4.11 -3.90 18.02
C ARG A 61 3.34 -4.34 19.26
N SER A 62 3.95 -4.29 20.45
CA SER A 62 3.25 -4.57 21.71
C SER A 62 2.22 -3.50 22.08
N LEU A 63 2.32 -2.31 21.46
CA LEU A 63 1.37 -1.22 21.63
C LEU A 63 0.19 -1.40 20.66
N SER A 64 -1.01 -1.14 21.17
CA SER A 64 -2.21 -1.11 20.33
C SER A 64 -2.54 0.34 20.02
N PHE A 65 -2.15 0.80 18.83
CA PHE A 65 -2.42 2.16 18.38
C PHE A 65 -2.94 2.20 16.94
N GLY A 66 -3.51 3.32 16.56
CA GLY A 66 -3.96 3.57 15.20
C GLY A 66 -4.38 5.01 15.04
N ASN A 67 -3.53 5.80 14.41
CA ASN A 67 -3.64 7.24 14.28
C ASN A 67 -3.98 7.62 12.85
N ILE A 68 -4.87 8.58 12.73
CA ILE A 68 -5.24 9.22 11.47
C ILE A 68 -4.86 10.69 11.57
N GLY A 69 -4.28 11.22 10.51
CA GLY A 69 -3.96 12.64 10.44
C GLY A 69 -3.79 13.12 9.00
N GLU A 70 -3.59 14.41 8.89
CA GLU A 70 -3.25 15.07 7.65
C GLU A 70 -1.77 15.34 7.63
N VAL A 71 -1.13 15.12 6.47
CA VAL A 71 0.30 15.33 6.28
C VAL A 71 0.51 16.21 5.08
N SER A 72 1.17 17.34 5.31
CA SER A 72 1.55 18.25 4.26
C SER A 72 2.87 17.83 3.61
N ARG A 73 3.04 18.17 2.33
CA ARG A 73 4.25 17.80 1.57
C ARG A 73 5.53 18.38 2.17
N THR A 74 5.47 19.58 2.74
CA THR A 74 6.64 20.35 3.23
C THR A 74 6.95 20.09 4.69
N GLU A 75 5.93 19.78 5.52
CA GLU A 75 6.07 19.62 6.96
C GLU A 75 5.85 18.16 7.40
N ALA A 76 5.97 17.20 6.47
CA ALA A 76 5.59 15.81 6.69
C ALA A 76 6.26 15.18 7.93
N TYR A 77 7.48 15.53 8.24
CA TYR A 77 8.19 15.04 9.41
C TYR A 77 7.53 15.52 10.72
N GLU A 78 7.24 16.80 10.82
CA GLU A 78 6.64 17.37 12.03
C GLU A 78 5.17 16.96 12.18
N ASP A 79 4.42 16.90 11.07
CA ASP A 79 3.05 16.41 11.05
C ASP A 79 2.95 14.96 11.57
N ILE A 80 3.79 14.05 11.04
CA ILE A 80 3.81 12.64 11.46
C ILE A 80 4.24 12.50 12.91
N LYS A 81 5.26 13.26 13.33
CA LYS A 81 5.72 13.26 14.71
C LYS A 81 4.61 13.68 15.66
N PHE A 82 3.87 14.75 15.34
CA PHE A 82 2.72 15.21 16.10
C PHE A 82 1.60 14.15 16.17
N ILE A 83 1.28 13.50 15.03
CA ILE A 83 0.25 12.44 14.97
C ILE A 83 0.60 11.25 15.88
N LEU A 84 1.88 10.96 16.09
CA LEU A 84 2.34 9.81 16.88
C LEU A 84 2.69 10.15 18.34
N GLU A 85 2.74 11.42 18.71
CA GLU A 85 3.31 11.89 19.97
C GLU A 85 2.65 11.26 21.19
N GLU A 86 1.32 11.15 21.20
CA GLU A 86 0.57 10.66 22.36
C GLU A 86 0.64 9.12 22.52
N ASP A 87 0.75 8.38 21.41
CA ASP A 87 0.68 6.91 21.43
C ASP A 87 2.04 6.24 21.53
N ILE A 88 3.12 6.93 21.15
CA ILE A 88 4.47 6.37 21.22
C ILE A 88 5.13 6.79 22.53
N PRO A 89 5.45 5.84 23.45
CA PRO A 89 6.07 6.17 24.72
C PRO A 89 7.42 6.89 24.59
N ALA A 90 7.70 7.84 25.50
CA ALA A 90 8.91 8.65 25.47
C ALA A 90 10.22 7.85 25.32
N PRO A 91 10.41 6.67 25.91
CA PRO A 91 11.61 5.86 25.68
C PRO A 91 11.78 5.40 24.21
N LEU A 92 10.68 5.17 23.49
CA LEU A 92 10.72 4.83 22.07
C LEU A 92 10.95 6.07 21.21
N GLN A 93 10.39 7.22 21.59
CA GLN A 93 10.64 8.48 20.89
C GLN A 93 12.12 8.93 21.01
N GLN A 94 12.82 8.50 22.06
CA GLN A 94 14.26 8.76 22.25
C GLN A 94 15.15 7.74 21.53
N ASP A 95 14.62 6.64 21.01
CA ASP A 95 15.38 5.66 20.25
C ASP A 95 15.82 6.30 18.92
N PRO A 96 17.11 6.22 18.54
CA PRO A 96 17.61 6.76 17.27
C PRO A 96 16.85 6.23 16.05
N PHE A 97 16.33 5.00 16.13
CA PHE A 97 15.55 4.40 15.05
C PHE A 97 14.19 5.10 14.85
N TYR A 98 13.60 5.69 15.91
CA TYR A 98 12.35 6.46 15.79
C TYR A 98 12.51 7.65 14.83
N LYS A 99 13.58 8.42 14.98
CA LYS A 99 13.89 9.53 14.08
C LYS A 99 14.07 9.06 12.63
N PHE A 100 14.84 7.99 12.43
CA PHE A 100 15.02 7.39 11.11
C PHE A 100 13.68 6.96 10.48
N TRP A 101 12.78 6.35 11.27
CA TRP A 101 11.45 5.93 10.81
C TRP A 101 10.57 7.12 10.44
N LEU A 102 10.58 8.22 11.22
CA LEU A 102 9.88 9.46 10.87
C LEU A 102 10.40 10.07 9.56
N GLU A 103 11.71 10.10 9.37
CA GLU A 103 12.35 10.60 8.15
C GLU A 103 11.96 9.75 6.93
N ASP A 104 11.94 8.43 7.06
CA ASP A 104 11.49 7.50 6.02
C ASP A 104 10.02 7.76 5.62
N MET A 105 9.14 7.82 6.61
CA MET A 105 7.72 8.12 6.37
C MET A 105 7.53 9.48 5.70
N ALA A 106 8.24 10.52 6.15
CA ALA A 106 8.14 11.86 5.60
C ALA A 106 8.55 11.91 4.11
N GLN A 107 9.63 11.23 3.74
CA GLN A 107 10.07 11.12 2.35
C GLN A 107 9.02 10.41 1.48
N ILE A 108 8.42 9.33 1.99
CA ILE A 108 7.37 8.60 1.29
C ILE A 108 6.12 9.46 1.12
N CYS A 109 5.71 10.20 2.16
CA CYS A 109 4.59 11.12 2.10
C CYS A 109 4.80 12.21 1.04
N ALA A 110 5.98 12.83 1.00
CA ALA A 110 6.31 13.85 0.01
C ALA A 110 6.20 13.31 -1.43
N VAL A 111 6.72 12.10 -1.69
CA VAL A 111 6.61 11.46 -3.00
C VAL A 111 5.16 11.08 -3.33
N PHE A 112 4.37 10.62 -2.36
CA PHE A 112 2.97 10.32 -2.60
C PHE A 112 2.13 11.57 -2.87
N CYS A 113 2.46 12.71 -2.24
CA CYS A 113 1.91 14.02 -2.61
C CYS A 113 2.17 14.34 -4.09
N ASP A 114 3.38 14.07 -4.59
CA ASP A 114 3.71 14.27 -6.01
C ASP A 114 2.92 13.30 -6.93
N VAL A 115 2.71 12.03 -6.52
CA VAL A 115 1.87 11.05 -7.23
C VAL A 115 0.43 11.52 -7.34
N GLU A 116 -0.11 12.10 -6.26
CA GLU A 116 -1.49 12.58 -6.17
C GLU A 116 -1.67 14.02 -6.68
N GLN A 117 -0.58 14.71 -7.04
CA GLN A 117 -0.57 16.13 -7.42
C GLN A 117 -1.28 16.99 -6.36
N SER A 118 -1.02 16.70 -5.09
CA SER A 118 -1.62 17.35 -3.93
C SER A 118 -0.54 17.77 -2.94
N ASN A 119 -0.72 18.89 -2.27
CA ASN A 119 0.17 19.30 -1.18
C ASN A 119 -0.24 18.72 0.18
N LEU A 120 -1.35 18.00 0.23
CA LEU A 120 -1.91 17.43 1.46
C LEU A 120 -2.45 16.03 1.17
N ILE A 121 -2.10 15.09 2.04
CA ILE A 121 -2.57 13.69 2.01
C ILE A 121 -3.04 13.27 3.39
N ARG A 122 -3.83 12.21 3.45
CA ARG A 122 -4.21 11.57 4.71
C ARG A 122 -3.30 10.38 4.99
N ILE A 123 -2.78 10.31 6.20
CA ILE A 123 -2.07 9.15 6.74
C ILE A 123 -2.97 8.39 7.71
N TRP A 124 -2.89 7.07 7.67
CA TRP A 124 -3.19 6.18 8.78
C TRP A 124 -1.92 5.38 9.11
N ILE A 125 -1.56 5.32 10.39
CA ILE A 125 -0.42 4.56 10.88
C ILE A 125 -0.80 3.82 12.15
N GLY A 126 -0.52 2.51 12.23
CA GLY A 126 -0.90 1.78 13.43
C GLY A 126 -0.59 0.29 13.39
N SER A 127 -0.94 -0.37 14.50
CA SER A 127 -0.74 -1.80 14.73
C SER A 127 -1.98 -2.66 14.42
N LYS A 128 -3.14 -2.05 14.27
CA LYS A 128 -4.38 -2.77 13.97
C LYS A 128 -4.54 -2.98 12.47
N ARG A 129 -5.02 -4.15 12.08
CA ARG A 129 -5.33 -4.47 10.68
C ARG A 129 -6.80 -4.83 10.55
N GLY A 130 -7.38 -4.46 9.41
CA GLY A 130 -8.74 -4.79 9.03
C GLY A 130 -8.79 -5.44 7.65
N CYS A 131 -9.96 -5.43 7.00
CA CYS A 131 -10.14 -5.83 5.59
C CYS A 131 -9.69 -7.28 5.29
N ARG A 132 -10.23 -8.25 6.07
CA ARG A 132 -10.00 -9.70 5.84
C ARG A 132 -10.46 -10.16 4.47
N ARG A 133 -11.54 -9.56 3.93
CA ARG A 133 -12.08 -9.90 2.62
C ARG A 133 -11.23 -9.29 1.51
N TYR A 134 -11.05 -10.02 0.40
CA TYR A 134 -10.52 -9.43 -0.82
C TYR A 134 -11.42 -8.27 -1.26
N HIS A 135 -10.79 -7.15 -1.55
CA HIS A 135 -11.44 -5.92 -1.98
C HIS A 135 -10.55 -5.14 -2.96
N VAL A 136 -11.13 -4.16 -3.57
CA VAL A 136 -10.43 -3.07 -4.26
C VAL A 136 -10.70 -1.79 -3.48
N ASP A 137 -9.74 -0.89 -3.47
CA ASP A 137 -9.92 0.41 -2.82
C ASP A 137 -10.90 1.29 -3.59
N ASN A 138 -11.71 2.07 -2.87
CA ASN A 138 -12.61 3.06 -3.46
C ASN A 138 -11.92 4.40 -3.77
N VAL A 139 -10.64 4.52 -3.43
CA VAL A 139 -9.79 5.67 -3.76
C VAL A 139 -9.04 5.41 -5.08
N PRO A 140 -8.69 6.43 -5.87
CA PRO A 140 -7.95 6.22 -7.12
C PRO A 140 -6.62 5.50 -6.95
N ARG A 141 -5.88 5.85 -5.89
CA ARG A 141 -4.61 5.24 -5.50
C ARG A 141 -4.48 5.24 -3.99
N ARG A 142 -3.88 4.18 -3.47
CA ARG A 142 -3.54 3.99 -2.05
C ARG A 142 -2.11 3.51 -1.93
N LEU A 143 -1.31 4.18 -1.10
CA LEU A 143 0.03 3.71 -0.78
C LEU A 143 0.02 2.95 0.53
N LEU A 144 0.70 1.80 0.54
CA LEU A 144 0.88 0.95 1.73
C LEU A 144 2.36 0.63 1.95
N VAL A 145 2.78 0.69 3.21
CA VAL A 145 4.08 0.17 3.69
C VAL A 145 3.82 -0.64 4.95
N THR A 146 4.19 -1.91 4.95
CA THR A 146 4.24 -2.72 6.17
C THR A 146 5.66 -2.65 6.72
N TYR A 147 5.85 -1.96 7.82
CA TYR A 147 7.16 -1.82 8.47
C TYR A 147 7.56 -3.04 9.29
N ASP A 148 6.58 -3.72 9.87
CA ASP A 148 6.80 -4.95 10.64
C ASP A 148 5.59 -5.88 10.54
N GLY A 149 5.83 -7.18 10.51
CA GLY A 149 4.81 -8.23 10.40
C GLY A 149 4.43 -8.58 8.97
N ARG A 150 3.36 -9.34 8.81
CA ARG A 150 2.94 -9.85 7.50
C ARG A 150 2.36 -8.74 6.63
N GLY A 151 2.94 -8.55 5.44
CA GLY A 151 2.49 -7.55 4.47
C GLY A 151 1.17 -7.91 3.79
N THR A 152 0.60 -6.92 3.09
CA THR A 152 -0.66 -7.06 2.36
C THR A 152 -0.61 -8.19 1.33
N GLU A 153 -1.61 -9.05 1.35
CA GLU A 153 -1.83 -10.11 0.35
C GLU A 153 -2.56 -9.51 -0.85
N TRP A 154 -2.10 -9.85 -2.06
CA TRP A 154 -2.75 -9.42 -3.29
C TRP A 154 -2.87 -10.57 -4.28
N LEU A 155 -3.89 -10.50 -5.14
CA LEU A 155 -4.25 -11.55 -6.05
C LEU A 155 -4.17 -11.06 -7.49
N PRO A 156 -3.34 -11.70 -8.34
CA PRO A 156 -3.34 -11.44 -9.77
C PRO A 156 -4.74 -11.63 -10.39
N ASP A 157 -5.12 -10.78 -11.35
CA ASP A 157 -6.40 -10.93 -12.06
C ASP A 157 -6.55 -12.30 -12.75
N THR A 158 -5.44 -12.90 -13.18
CA THR A 158 -5.42 -14.26 -13.76
C THR A 158 -5.80 -15.35 -12.76
N ALA A 159 -5.54 -15.11 -11.48
CA ALA A 159 -5.83 -16.02 -10.38
C ALA A 159 -7.14 -15.66 -9.62
N ALA A 160 -7.81 -14.59 -10.03
CA ALA A 160 -9.02 -14.08 -9.40
C ALA A 160 -10.29 -14.46 -10.17
N ASP A 161 -11.35 -14.79 -9.44
CA ASP A 161 -12.72 -14.78 -9.96
C ASP A 161 -13.37 -13.42 -9.70
N ARG A 162 -13.38 -12.57 -10.72
CA ARG A 162 -13.97 -11.24 -10.62
C ARG A 162 -15.50 -11.27 -10.54
N ASP A 163 -16.13 -12.29 -11.09
CA ASP A 163 -17.58 -12.46 -11.01
C ASP A 163 -17.99 -12.90 -9.61
N ALA A 164 -17.28 -13.87 -9.01
CA ALA A 164 -17.45 -14.25 -7.61
C ALA A 164 -17.21 -13.06 -6.67
N PHE A 165 -16.17 -12.24 -6.94
CA PHE A 165 -15.93 -11.01 -6.18
C PHE A 165 -17.12 -10.03 -6.30
N ALA A 166 -17.60 -9.76 -7.51
CA ALA A 166 -18.72 -8.83 -7.77
C ALA A 166 -20.02 -9.31 -7.14
N ASN A 167 -20.25 -10.63 -7.08
CA ASN A 167 -21.41 -11.26 -6.44
C ASN A 167 -21.32 -11.29 -4.91
N GLY A 168 -20.23 -10.80 -4.32
CA GLY A 168 -20.09 -10.78 -2.86
C GLY A 168 -19.68 -12.11 -2.24
N GLU A 169 -19.22 -13.09 -3.03
CA GLU A 169 -18.87 -14.43 -2.58
C GLU A 169 -17.65 -14.44 -1.62
N PRO A 170 -17.49 -15.48 -0.77
CA PRO A 170 -16.38 -15.58 0.15
C PRO A 170 -15.03 -15.70 -0.57
N ASN A 171 -13.92 -15.46 0.17
CA ASN A 171 -12.56 -15.44 -0.40
C ASN A 171 -12.18 -16.72 -1.12
N GLU A 172 -12.67 -17.87 -0.65
CA GLU A 172 -12.40 -19.20 -1.20
C GLU A 172 -12.89 -19.33 -2.64
N ASN A 173 -13.99 -18.65 -2.98
CA ASN A 173 -14.56 -18.63 -4.32
C ASN A 173 -13.94 -17.54 -5.21
N ILE A 174 -13.35 -16.51 -4.59
CA ILE A 174 -12.65 -15.44 -5.32
C ILE A 174 -11.28 -15.93 -5.82
N VAL A 175 -10.61 -16.82 -5.09
CA VAL A 175 -9.26 -17.31 -5.42
C VAL A 175 -9.37 -18.54 -6.32
N LYS A 176 -9.08 -18.40 -7.61
CA LYS A 176 -8.98 -19.52 -8.57
C LYS A 176 -7.70 -20.32 -8.43
N ASP A 177 -6.60 -19.64 -8.11
CA ASP A 177 -5.27 -20.27 -7.94
C ASP A 177 -4.63 -19.77 -6.65
N HIS A 178 -4.63 -20.64 -5.65
CA HIS A 178 -4.04 -20.34 -4.33
C HIS A 178 -2.51 -20.19 -4.38
N ALA A 179 -1.84 -20.85 -5.33
CA ALA A 179 -0.39 -20.75 -5.47
C ALA A 179 0.05 -19.40 -6.07
N ALA A 180 -0.85 -18.72 -6.77
CA ALA A 180 -0.59 -17.42 -7.37
C ALA A 180 -0.77 -16.22 -6.42
N ARG A 181 -1.19 -16.45 -5.17
CA ARG A 181 -1.28 -15.39 -4.17
C ARG A 181 0.09 -14.78 -3.91
N GLN A 182 0.14 -13.48 -3.82
CA GLN A 182 1.36 -12.71 -3.60
C GLN A 182 1.26 -11.91 -2.31
N PHE A 183 2.41 -11.59 -1.71
CA PHE A 183 2.48 -10.82 -0.48
C PHE A 183 3.51 -9.71 -0.61
N MET A 184 3.18 -8.51 -0.12
CA MET A 184 4.16 -7.46 0.07
C MET A 184 5.16 -7.89 1.14
N ARG A 185 6.44 -7.59 0.94
CA ARG A 185 7.45 -7.78 1.98
C ARG A 185 7.41 -6.60 2.95
N GLU A 186 7.94 -6.80 4.12
CA GLU A 186 8.24 -5.69 5.03
C GLU A 186 9.12 -4.66 4.30
N TRP A 187 8.87 -3.39 4.54
CA TRP A 187 9.57 -2.23 3.98
C TRP A 187 9.32 -1.97 2.48
N ASP A 188 8.81 -2.91 1.70
CA ASP A 188 8.41 -2.60 0.33
C ASP A 188 7.36 -1.48 0.33
N ILE A 189 7.54 -0.49 -0.54
CA ILE A 189 6.53 0.53 -0.80
C ILE A 189 5.65 0.06 -1.94
N SER A 190 4.34 0.08 -1.74
CA SER A 190 3.38 -0.31 -2.77
C SER A 190 2.32 0.75 -2.99
N ILE A 191 1.97 1.02 -4.25
CA ILE A 191 0.84 1.86 -4.61
C ILE A 191 -0.16 1.02 -5.38
N PHE A 192 -1.32 0.80 -4.80
CA PHE A 192 -2.44 0.09 -5.39
C PHE A 192 -3.34 1.07 -6.14
N ARG A 193 -3.70 0.74 -7.37
CA ARG A 193 -4.77 1.43 -8.09
C ARG A 193 -6.11 0.88 -7.61
N GLY A 194 -7.04 1.75 -7.29
CA GLY A 194 -8.38 1.38 -6.85
C GLY A 194 -9.43 1.47 -7.97
N GLY A 195 -10.70 1.46 -7.58
CA GLY A 195 -11.83 1.46 -8.48
C GLY A 195 -12.07 0.11 -9.16
N THR A 196 -12.99 0.06 -10.12
CA THR A 196 -13.45 -1.19 -10.77
C THR A 196 -12.35 -2.00 -11.45
N SER A 197 -11.24 -1.36 -11.82
CA SER A 197 -10.05 -2.00 -12.40
C SER A 197 -8.94 -2.21 -11.39
N GLY A 198 -9.17 -1.91 -10.11
CA GLY A 198 -8.21 -2.04 -9.04
C GLY A 198 -7.77 -3.49 -8.79
N LEU A 199 -6.61 -3.65 -8.19
CA LEU A 199 -6.08 -4.95 -7.83
C LEU A 199 -6.76 -5.48 -6.56
N LEU A 200 -7.21 -6.74 -6.60
CA LEU A 200 -7.76 -7.41 -5.42
C LEU A 200 -6.67 -7.64 -4.39
N HIS A 201 -6.90 -7.15 -3.18
CA HIS A 201 -5.98 -7.32 -2.07
C HIS A 201 -6.73 -7.43 -0.73
N ARG A 202 -6.05 -7.92 0.29
CA ARG A 202 -6.59 -8.07 1.64
C ARG A 202 -5.50 -8.03 2.71
N THR A 203 -5.92 -7.93 3.96
CA THR A 203 -5.06 -8.27 5.09
C THR A 203 -5.03 -9.80 5.22
N PRO A 204 -3.85 -10.44 5.19
CA PRO A 204 -3.75 -11.88 5.40
C PRO A 204 -4.05 -12.25 6.85
N ASP A 205 -4.51 -13.48 7.06
CA ASP A 205 -4.95 -13.95 8.39
C ASP A 205 -3.82 -13.87 9.45
N ASP A 206 -2.58 -14.13 9.05
CA ASP A 206 -1.41 -14.02 9.93
C ASP A 206 -1.21 -12.58 10.44
N ALA A 207 -1.49 -11.57 9.62
CA ALA A 207 -1.39 -10.17 10.03
C ALA A 207 -2.52 -9.73 10.97
N LEU A 208 -3.68 -10.37 10.90
CA LEU A 208 -4.80 -10.12 11.81
C LEU A 208 -4.54 -10.68 13.21
N ASN A 209 -3.81 -11.78 13.30
CA ASN A 209 -3.57 -12.49 14.56
C ASN A 209 -2.23 -12.13 15.21
N GLY A 210 -1.23 -11.71 14.42
CA GLY A 210 0.15 -11.51 14.88
C GLY A 210 0.54 -10.05 15.15
N GLY A 211 -0.34 -9.10 14.86
CA GLY A 211 0.00 -7.68 14.84
C GLY A 211 0.95 -7.32 13.70
N SER A 212 0.90 -6.09 13.27
CA SER A 212 1.84 -5.54 12.28
C SER A 212 1.85 -4.02 12.37
N ILE A 213 2.90 -3.38 11.89
CA ILE A 213 2.96 -1.93 11.78
C ILE A 213 2.76 -1.56 10.32
N LEU A 214 1.64 -0.89 10.04
CA LEU A 214 1.26 -0.48 8.69
C LEU A 214 1.13 1.03 8.61
N MET A 215 1.68 1.62 7.58
CA MET A 215 1.36 2.96 7.10
C MET A 215 0.49 2.86 5.85
N ARG A 216 -0.57 3.66 5.81
CA ARG A 216 -1.46 3.84 4.67
C ARG A 216 -1.58 5.32 4.34
N LEU A 217 -1.46 5.65 3.07
CA LEU A 217 -1.65 7.01 2.57
C LEU A 217 -2.77 7.02 1.53
N ASP A 218 -3.64 8.01 1.66
CA ASP A 218 -4.78 8.28 0.77
C ASP A 218 -4.80 9.75 0.34
N ASN A 219 -5.35 10.04 -0.84
CA ASN A 219 -5.63 11.40 -1.25
C ASN A 219 -6.78 11.97 -0.40
N MET A 220 -6.65 13.21 0.08
CA MET A 220 -7.64 13.90 0.93
C MET A 220 -9.03 13.96 0.29
N ALA A 221 -9.12 14.19 -1.02
CA ALA A 221 -10.40 14.32 -1.72
C ALA A 221 -11.29 13.06 -1.65
N PHE A 222 -10.70 11.90 -1.29
CA PHE A 222 -11.38 10.61 -1.20
C PHE A 222 -11.40 10.03 0.22
N ALA A 223 -10.78 10.72 1.17
CA ALA A 223 -10.57 10.21 2.53
C ALA A 223 -11.87 10.11 3.34
N ASP A 224 -12.87 10.93 3.05
CA ASP A 224 -14.12 11.00 3.83
C ASP A 224 -15.16 9.94 3.43
N SER A 225 -14.96 9.22 2.34
CA SER A 225 -15.89 8.18 1.89
C SER A 225 -15.89 6.90 2.75
N HIS A 226 -14.98 6.78 3.74
CA HIS A 226 -14.75 5.55 4.52
C HIS A 226 -15.25 5.59 5.96
N ASN A 227 -15.76 6.72 6.46
CA ASN A 227 -16.29 6.79 7.82
C ASN A 227 -17.68 6.16 8.00
N ASN A 228 -18.32 5.67 6.93
CA ASN A 228 -19.69 5.12 6.96
C ASN A 228 -19.76 3.59 6.80
N SER A 229 -18.65 2.87 6.92
CA SER A 229 -18.63 1.39 6.77
C SER A 229 -17.74 0.77 7.86
N GLN A 230 -18.18 0.84 9.10
CA GLN A 230 -17.75 -0.04 10.19
C GLN A 230 -18.95 -0.84 10.68
#